data_db9119a9c507f0f14feb81157a15ccf7
#
_entry.id   db9119a9c507f0f14feb81157a15ccf7
#
_cell.length_a   1.000
_cell.length_b   1.000
_cell.length_c   1.000
_cell.angle_alpha   90.00
_cell.angle_beta   90.00
_cell.angle_gamma   90.00
#
_symmetry.space_group_name_H-M   'P 1'
#
loop_
_entity.id
_entity.type
_entity.pdbx_description
1 polymer ?
#
loop_
_entity_poly.entity_id
_entity_poly.type
_entity_poly.pdbx_seq_one_letter_code
_entity_poly.pdbx_strand_id
1 'polypeptide(L)'
;MTASAGSVRLPDAPVLVAGFAGAAWLDTTGEVLLMAPQDAARRVARTRPILCHGPATAKRLGIERFAAFDLLELFAFVRPARFCLPTPRGLAEALGLPLPRGLEDEVVTLHQVAGGLLAELQATTADPRLSRIAWTMARGHWPWGPAVIAALGLEAAGGHGSGLDVWQKLPEWQDYAPPPPPGSEPVEPGEARRRLAELLGEGAEARPQQADYASAVAAAFAPRLREGEPQFVLAEAGTGVGKTLGYIAPASLWAERNDGTVWISTYTRNLQHQIDGELDRLYPTRARKAEKTVIRKGRENYLCLLNYEEAARGLQTRPADATALGLVARWASATRDGDIAGGDFPGWLVDLIGRNRTLGLADRRGECIYSA
;
A
#
# COMPACT_ATOMS: atom_id res chain seq x y z
N MET A 1 31.86 20.28 -13.68
CA MET A 1 31.49 19.53 -14.88
C MET A 1 30.07 19.02 -14.67
N THR A 2 29.09 19.74 -15.21
CA THR A 2 27.66 19.35 -15.16
C THR A 2 27.47 18.24 -16.20
N ALA A 3 27.23 17.01 -15.73
CA ALA A 3 26.81 15.95 -16.60
C ALA A 3 25.50 16.37 -17.29
N SER A 4 25.53 16.43 -18.62
CA SER A 4 24.33 16.61 -19.45
C SER A 4 23.35 15.51 -19.08
N ALA A 5 22.22 15.87 -18.45
CA ALA A 5 21.12 14.95 -18.22
C ALA A 5 20.65 14.50 -19.62
N GLY A 6 20.98 13.27 -20.00
CA GLY A 6 20.50 12.66 -21.23
C GLY A 6 18.97 12.72 -21.25
N SER A 7 18.38 13.06 -22.39
CA SER A 7 16.93 13.11 -22.52
C SER A 7 16.33 11.74 -22.21
N VAL A 8 15.35 11.71 -21.30
CA VAL A 8 14.61 10.48 -20.98
C VAL A 8 13.99 9.91 -22.26
N ARG A 9 14.33 8.67 -22.59
CA ARG A 9 13.83 8.02 -23.79
C ARG A 9 12.55 7.23 -23.47
N LEU A 10 11.41 7.79 -23.88
CA LEU A 10 10.12 7.09 -23.80
C LEU A 10 10.06 5.98 -24.87
N PRO A 11 9.23 4.93 -24.65
CA PRO A 11 8.86 4.02 -25.70
C PRO A 11 8.22 4.77 -26.88
N ASP A 12 8.55 4.40 -28.11
CA ASP A 12 7.86 4.88 -29.30
C ASP A 12 6.47 4.21 -29.40
N ALA A 13 5.55 4.76 -28.65
CA ALA A 13 4.21 4.19 -28.46
C ALA A 13 3.18 5.30 -28.28
N PRO A 14 1.99 5.15 -28.86
CA PRO A 14 0.88 6.08 -28.65
C PRO A 14 0.38 6.01 -27.20
N VAL A 15 -0.38 7.03 -26.78
CA VAL A 15 -1.04 7.05 -25.47
C VAL A 15 -2.54 6.90 -25.65
N LEU A 16 -3.18 6.10 -24.80
CA LEU A 16 -4.62 5.84 -24.84
C LEU A 16 -5.26 6.16 -23.49
N VAL A 17 -6.35 6.90 -23.55
CA VAL A 17 -7.33 7.02 -22.46
C VAL A 17 -8.70 6.61 -22.97
N ALA A 18 -9.34 5.66 -22.28
CA ALA A 18 -10.72 5.26 -22.57
C ALA A 18 -11.65 5.83 -21.48
N GLY A 19 -12.58 6.67 -21.89
CA GLY A 19 -13.70 7.17 -21.08
C GLY A 19 -14.96 6.28 -21.22
N PHE A 20 -16.07 6.75 -20.66
CA PHE A 20 -17.36 6.04 -20.77
C PHE A 20 -18.00 6.18 -22.16
N ALA A 21 -17.90 7.37 -22.77
CA ALA A 21 -18.57 7.71 -24.04
C ALA A 21 -17.60 7.85 -25.22
N GLY A 22 -16.29 7.84 -25.00
CA GLY A 22 -15.29 8.05 -26.03
C GLY A 22 -13.91 7.66 -25.56
N ALA A 23 -12.95 7.70 -26.47
CA ALA A 23 -11.54 7.50 -26.17
C ALA A 23 -10.70 8.61 -26.80
N ALA A 24 -9.58 8.94 -26.18
CA ALA A 24 -8.56 9.81 -26.74
C ALA A 24 -7.28 9.00 -27.01
N TRP A 25 -6.65 9.32 -28.13
CA TRP A 25 -5.43 8.70 -28.60
C TRP A 25 -4.42 9.79 -28.97
N LEU A 26 -3.31 9.83 -28.29
CA LEU A 26 -2.17 10.66 -28.67
C LEU A 26 -1.22 9.78 -29.48
N ASP A 27 -1.00 10.12 -30.72
CA ASP A 27 -0.10 9.36 -31.58
C ASP A 27 1.39 9.73 -31.34
N THR A 28 2.29 9.04 -32.02
CA THR A 28 3.75 9.26 -31.89
C THR A 28 4.21 10.55 -32.56
N THR A 29 3.35 11.22 -33.35
CA THR A 29 3.64 12.53 -33.94
C THR A 29 3.20 13.69 -33.05
N GLY A 30 2.47 13.40 -31.97
CA GLY A 30 1.94 14.39 -31.05
C GLY A 30 0.52 14.85 -31.37
N GLU A 31 -0.17 14.21 -32.32
CA GLU A 31 -1.55 14.52 -32.65
C GLU A 31 -2.52 13.80 -31.70
N VAL A 32 -3.50 14.55 -31.18
CA VAL A 32 -4.57 14.00 -30.32
C VAL A 32 -5.80 13.73 -31.15
N LEU A 33 -6.26 12.50 -31.12
CA LEU A 33 -7.45 12.02 -31.85
C LEU A 33 -8.53 11.57 -30.86
N LEU A 34 -9.72 12.17 -30.94
CA LEU A 34 -10.91 11.67 -30.27
C LEU A 34 -11.60 10.63 -31.13
N MET A 35 -12.03 9.53 -30.55
CA MET A 35 -12.64 8.43 -31.30
C MET A 35 -13.65 7.64 -30.46
N ALA A 36 -14.46 6.82 -31.15
CA ALA A 36 -15.33 5.87 -30.48
C ALA A 36 -14.53 4.75 -29.79
N PRO A 37 -15.01 4.16 -28.67
CA PRO A 37 -14.34 3.06 -28.00
C PRO A 37 -14.01 1.87 -28.91
N GLN A 38 -14.89 1.57 -29.90
CA GLN A 38 -14.68 0.49 -30.85
C GLN A 38 -13.51 0.75 -31.82
N ASP A 39 -13.25 2.01 -32.17
CA ASP A 39 -12.11 2.39 -33.00
C ASP A 39 -10.79 2.26 -32.20
N ALA A 40 -10.80 2.69 -30.94
CA ALA A 40 -9.69 2.48 -30.04
C ALA A 40 -9.43 0.97 -29.83
N ALA A 41 -10.47 0.16 -29.64
CA ALA A 41 -10.36 -1.29 -29.54
C ALA A 41 -9.68 -1.94 -30.77
N ARG A 42 -10.01 -1.47 -31.99
CA ARG A 42 -9.34 -1.93 -33.21
C ARG A 42 -7.87 -1.53 -33.29
N ARG A 43 -7.51 -0.35 -32.79
CA ARG A 43 -6.12 0.13 -32.78
C ARG A 43 -5.24 -0.65 -31.80
N VAL A 44 -5.72 -0.93 -30.60
CA VAL A 44 -4.94 -1.68 -29.57
C VAL A 44 -4.67 -3.13 -29.98
N ALA A 45 -5.44 -3.70 -30.90
CA ALA A 45 -5.16 -5.01 -31.48
C ALA A 45 -3.86 -5.07 -32.30
N ARG A 46 -3.36 -3.91 -32.76
CA ARG A 46 -2.17 -3.80 -33.61
C ARG A 46 -1.03 -3.01 -32.99
N THR A 47 -1.31 -2.25 -31.92
CA THR A 47 -0.38 -1.30 -31.33
C THR A 47 -0.43 -1.41 -29.82
N ARG A 48 0.73 -1.37 -29.18
CA ARG A 48 0.85 -1.39 -27.71
C ARG A 48 0.87 0.04 -27.18
N PRO A 49 -0.23 0.60 -26.66
CA PRO A 49 -0.27 1.96 -26.15
C PRO A 49 0.28 2.08 -24.72
N ILE A 50 0.67 3.31 -24.34
CA ILE A 50 0.80 3.74 -22.96
C ILE A 50 -0.59 4.05 -22.42
N LEU A 51 -0.93 3.57 -21.24
CA LEU A 51 -2.22 3.79 -20.60
C LEU A 51 -2.12 3.76 -19.07
N CYS A 52 -3.21 4.15 -18.42
CA CYS A 52 -3.40 3.99 -16.99
C CYS A 52 -4.41 2.87 -16.72
N HIS A 53 -3.98 1.82 -15.99
CA HIS A 53 -4.80 0.68 -15.56
C HIS A 53 -5.39 -0.15 -16.72
N GLY A 54 -4.59 -1.04 -17.26
CA GLY A 54 -4.97 -1.92 -18.38
C GLY A 54 -6.28 -2.68 -18.18
N PRO A 55 -6.55 -3.33 -17.03
CA PRO A 55 -7.82 -4.01 -16.77
C PRO A 55 -9.05 -3.11 -16.90
N ALA A 56 -9.00 -1.88 -16.36
CA ALA A 56 -10.11 -0.94 -16.46
C ALA A 56 -10.29 -0.43 -17.90
N THR A 57 -9.18 -0.17 -18.60
CA THR A 57 -9.20 0.25 -20.00
C THR A 57 -9.80 -0.83 -20.88
N ALA A 58 -9.41 -2.10 -20.74
CA ALA A 58 -9.96 -3.23 -21.47
C ALA A 58 -11.48 -3.35 -21.25
N LYS A 59 -11.92 -3.24 -20.00
CA LYS A 59 -13.36 -3.25 -19.67
C LYS A 59 -14.14 -2.12 -20.35
N ARG A 60 -13.58 -0.89 -20.40
CA ARG A 60 -14.22 0.25 -21.07
C ARG A 60 -14.29 0.10 -22.59
N LEU A 61 -13.29 -0.56 -23.18
CA LEU A 61 -13.26 -0.86 -24.60
C LEU A 61 -14.12 -2.07 -24.97
N GLY A 62 -14.61 -2.84 -23.99
CA GLY A 62 -15.39 -4.06 -24.22
C GLY A 62 -14.57 -5.21 -24.82
N ILE A 63 -13.28 -5.27 -24.52
CA ILE A 63 -12.35 -6.29 -25.02
C ILE A 63 -11.66 -7.03 -23.87
N GLU A 64 -11.05 -8.17 -24.20
CA GLU A 64 -10.16 -8.90 -23.29
C GLU A 64 -8.86 -8.13 -23.02
N ARG A 65 -8.03 -8.67 -22.15
CA ARG A 65 -6.71 -8.10 -21.87
C ARG A 65 -5.86 -8.02 -23.13
N PHE A 66 -5.19 -6.90 -23.31
CA PHE A 66 -4.27 -6.65 -24.42
C PHE A 66 -2.92 -6.14 -23.89
N ALA A 67 -1.90 -6.20 -24.73
CA ALA A 67 -0.56 -5.74 -24.39
C ALA A 67 -0.50 -4.21 -24.36
N ALA A 68 0.00 -3.63 -23.28
CA ALA A 68 0.13 -2.20 -23.10
C ALA A 68 1.35 -1.85 -22.23
N PHE A 69 1.74 -0.58 -22.25
CA PHE A 69 2.63 0.02 -21.27
C PHE A 69 1.76 0.60 -20.13
N ASP A 70 1.49 -0.22 -19.10
CA ASP A 70 0.66 0.25 -17.98
C ASP A 70 1.47 1.16 -17.05
N LEU A 71 1.03 2.40 -16.88
CA LEU A 71 1.71 3.38 -16.05
C LEU A 71 1.64 3.07 -14.55
N LEU A 72 0.65 2.31 -14.12
CA LEU A 72 0.60 1.88 -12.72
C LEU A 72 1.67 0.82 -12.42
N GLU A 73 2.04 -0.02 -13.39
CA GLU A 73 3.21 -0.91 -13.23
C GLU A 73 4.50 -0.10 -13.10
N LEU A 74 4.69 0.92 -13.94
CA LEU A 74 5.84 1.81 -13.87
C LEU A 74 5.83 2.59 -12.55
N PHE A 75 4.68 3.11 -12.13
CA PHE A 75 4.52 3.82 -10.85
C PHE A 75 4.87 2.92 -9.65
N ALA A 76 4.35 1.68 -9.63
CA ALA A 76 4.66 0.72 -8.57
C ALA A 76 6.15 0.34 -8.53
N PHE A 77 6.81 0.32 -9.68
CA PHE A 77 8.25 0.07 -9.77
C PHE A 77 9.07 1.26 -9.24
N VAL A 78 8.72 2.49 -9.64
CA VAL A 78 9.46 3.72 -9.29
C VAL A 78 9.18 4.14 -7.84
N ARG A 79 7.93 4.13 -7.44
CA ARG A 79 7.43 4.58 -6.13
C ARG A 79 6.74 3.46 -5.36
N PRO A 80 7.47 2.39 -4.96
CA PRO A 80 6.87 1.26 -4.27
C PRO A 80 6.23 1.68 -2.94
N ALA A 81 5.20 0.95 -2.51
CA ALA A 81 4.43 1.20 -1.30
C ALA A 81 3.85 2.64 -1.22
N ARG A 82 3.59 3.25 -2.37
CA ARG A 82 2.91 4.53 -2.49
C ARG A 82 1.57 4.35 -3.18
N PHE A 83 0.56 5.00 -2.65
CA PHE A 83 -0.78 5.00 -3.22
C PHE A 83 -0.94 6.16 -4.21
N CYS A 84 -1.62 5.90 -5.32
CA CYS A 84 -2.25 6.89 -6.17
C CYS A 84 -3.63 6.37 -6.60
N LEU A 85 -4.54 7.27 -6.94
CA LEU A 85 -5.76 6.84 -7.61
C LEU A 85 -5.42 6.28 -9.00
N PRO A 86 -5.99 5.12 -9.42
CA PRO A 86 -5.66 4.48 -10.70
C PRO A 86 -6.35 5.19 -11.88
N THR A 87 -6.10 6.48 -12.02
CA THR A 87 -6.66 7.37 -13.05
C THR A 87 -5.59 8.34 -13.54
N PRO A 88 -5.71 8.89 -14.76
CA PRO A 88 -4.79 9.95 -15.24
C PRO A 88 -4.66 11.11 -14.25
N ARG A 89 -5.78 11.54 -13.69
CA ARG A 89 -5.81 12.61 -12.68
C ARG A 89 -5.06 12.22 -11.40
N GLY A 90 -5.25 10.99 -10.90
CA GLY A 90 -4.57 10.52 -9.69
C GLY A 90 -3.06 10.37 -9.87
N LEU A 91 -2.61 9.96 -11.06
CA LEU A 91 -1.19 9.93 -11.40
C LEU A 91 -0.60 11.36 -11.50
N ALA A 92 -1.35 12.31 -12.11
CA ALA A 92 -0.96 13.72 -12.16
C ALA A 92 -0.76 14.29 -10.75
N GLU A 93 -1.76 14.08 -9.88
CA GLU A 93 -1.72 14.52 -8.48
C GLU A 93 -0.50 13.94 -7.74
N ALA A 94 -0.25 12.63 -7.91
CA ALA A 94 0.87 11.95 -7.28
C ALA A 94 2.24 12.48 -7.74
N LEU A 95 2.34 13.03 -8.96
CA LEU A 95 3.56 13.60 -9.51
C LEU A 95 3.63 15.14 -9.38
N GLY A 96 2.59 15.79 -8.85
CA GLY A 96 2.53 17.25 -8.77
C GLY A 96 2.35 17.93 -10.12
N LEU A 97 1.77 17.25 -11.11
CA LEU A 97 1.46 17.79 -12.43
C LEU A 97 0.10 18.52 -12.46
N PRO A 98 -0.13 19.41 -13.42
CA PRO A 98 -1.44 20.02 -13.63
C PRO A 98 -2.53 18.95 -13.81
N LEU A 99 -3.70 19.19 -13.17
CA LEU A 99 -4.78 18.22 -13.24
C LEU A 99 -5.53 18.32 -14.59
N PRO A 100 -5.70 17.20 -15.31
CA PRO A 100 -6.39 17.18 -16.60
C PRO A 100 -7.88 17.48 -16.45
N ARG A 101 -8.46 18.14 -17.46
CA ARG A 101 -9.88 18.56 -17.49
C ARG A 101 -10.75 17.76 -18.45
N GLY A 102 -10.16 16.88 -19.28
CA GLY A 102 -10.87 16.08 -20.24
C GLY A 102 -9.96 15.05 -20.90
N LEU A 103 -10.51 14.22 -21.79
CA LEU A 103 -9.78 13.10 -22.39
C LEU A 103 -8.52 13.54 -23.17
N GLU A 104 -8.55 14.71 -23.81
CA GLU A 104 -7.41 15.26 -24.55
C GLU A 104 -6.28 15.64 -23.60
N ASP A 105 -6.60 16.31 -22.49
CA ASP A 105 -5.62 16.63 -21.44
C ASP A 105 -5.09 15.34 -20.78
N GLU A 106 -5.96 14.34 -20.59
CA GLU A 106 -5.58 13.09 -19.94
C GLU A 106 -4.52 12.30 -20.72
N VAL A 107 -4.60 12.22 -22.06
CA VAL A 107 -3.57 11.53 -22.86
C VAL A 107 -2.24 12.26 -22.80
N VAL A 108 -2.24 13.59 -22.86
CA VAL A 108 -1.04 14.42 -22.71
C VAL A 108 -0.44 14.25 -21.32
N THR A 109 -1.30 14.23 -20.29
CA THR A 109 -0.89 14.00 -18.89
C THR A 109 -0.22 12.64 -18.71
N LEU A 110 -0.79 11.56 -19.28
CA LEU A 110 -0.17 10.23 -19.18
C LEU A 110 1.21 10.18 -19.86
N HIS A 111 1.40 10.88 -20.98
CA HIS A 111 2.70 11.00 -21.61
C HIS A 111 3.71 11.71 -20.68
N GLN A 112 3.30 12.81 -20.04
CA GLN A 112 4.13 13.54 -19.08
C GLN A 112 4.45 12.70 -17.84
N VAL A 113 3.48 11.93 -17.31
CA VAL A 113 3.66 11.00 -16.20
C VAL A 113 4.72 9.95 -16.54
N ALA A 114 4.68 9.36 -17.76
CA ALA A 114 5.70 8.41 -18.20
C ALA A 114 7.10 9.03 -18.18
N GLY A 115 7.24 10.22 -18.74
CA GLY A 115 8.50 10.97 -18.74
C GLY A 115 8.98 11.29 -17.32
N GLY A 116 8.09 11.78 -16.47
CA GLY A 116 8.40 12.12 -15.07
C GLY A 116 8.89 10.92 -14.26
N LEU A 117 8.23 9.77 -14.37
CA LEU A 117 8.62 8.54 -13.66
C LEU A 117 9.99 8.02 -14.14
N LEU A 118 10.25 8.02 -15.45
CA LEU A 118 11.56 7.60 -15.97
C LEU A 118 12.68 8.60 -15.62
N ALA A 119 12.38 9.90 -15.57
CA ALA A 119 13.33 10.91 -15.10
C ALA A 119 13.68 10.75 -13.62
N GLU A 120 12.70 10.36 -12.79
CA GLU A 120 12.93 10.05 -11.38
C GLU A 120 13.88 8.85 -11.22
N LEU A 121 13.73 7.80 -12.05
CA LEU A 121 14.66 6.67 -12.08
C LEU A 121 16.07 7.10 -12.51
N GLN A 122 16.19 7.95 -13.51
CA GLN A 122 17.48 8.46 -14.00
C GLN A 122 18.22 9.26 -12.93
N ALA A 123 17.48 9.97 -12.07
CA ALA A 123 18.04 10.73 -10.96
C ALA A 123 18.36 9.85 -9.73
N THR A 124 17.89 8.61 -9.70
CA THR A 124 18.10 7.70 -8.58
C THR A 124 19.45 7.03 -8.67
N THR A 125 20.23 7.05 -7.57
CA THR A 125 21.45 6.24 -7.49
C THR A 125 21.06 4.76 -7.57
N ALA A 126 21.47 4.09 -8.63
CA ALA A 126 21.04 2.71 -8.89
C ALA A 126 21.58 1.75 -7.81
N ASP A 127 20.71 1.26 -6.93
CA ASP A 127 21.00 0.10 -6.11
C ASP A 127 21.18 -1.13 -7.03
N PRO A 128 22.23 -1.95 -6.85
CA PRO A 128 22.44 -3.17 -7.64
C PRO A 128 21.24 -4.13 -7.65
N ARG A 129 20.44 -4.15 -6.59
CA ARG A 129 19.20 -4.94 -6.53
C ARG A 129 18.14 -4.39 -7.48
N LEU A 130 17.92 -3.07 -7.47
CA LEU A 130 16.98 -2.42 -8.39
C LEU A 130 17.30 -2.76 -9.84
N SER A 131 18.58 -2.71 -10.21
CA SER A 131 19.07 -3.09 -11.53
C SER A 131 18.76 -4.53 -11.87
N ARG A 132 19.00 -5.48 -10.95
CA ARG A 132 18.69 -6.90 -11.17
C ARG A 132 17.19 -7.17 -11.31
N ILE A 133 16.35 -6.51 -10.48
CA ILE A 133 14.89 -6.60 -10.62
C ILE A 133 14.45 -6.12 -12.00
N ALA A 134 14.94 -4.95 -12.45
CA ALA A 134 14.61 -4.40 -13.77
C ALA A 134 14.98 -5.38 -14.90
N TRP A 135 16.18 -5.96 -14.86
CA TRP A 135 16.60 -6.98 -15.83
C TRP A 135 15.77 -8.26 -15.77
N THR A 136 15.39 -8.71 -14.57
CA THR A 136 14.55 -9.89 -14.40
C THR A 136 13.16 -9.66 -15.00
N MET A 137 12.56 -8.51 -14.73
CA MET A 137 11.26 -8.14 -15.30
C MET A 137 11.35 -7.97 -16.83
N ALA A 138 12.40 -7.36 -17.35
CA ALA A 138 12.61 -7.20 -18.79
C ALA A 138 12.75 -8.54 -19.50
N ARG A 139 13.48 -9.49 -18.95
CA ARG A 139 13.58 -10.88 -19.46
C ARG A 139 12.24 -11.62 -19.41
N GLY A 140 11.36 -11.26 -18.47
CA GLY A 140 9.98 -11.72 -18.41
C GLY A 140 9.01 -10.93 -19.33
N HIS A 141 9.55 -10.20 -20.29
CA HIS A 141 8.79 -9.41 -21.29
C HIS A 141 7.97 -8.25 -20.70
N TRP A 142 8.41 -7.68 -19.57
CA TRP A 142 7.79 -6.46 -19.06
C TRP A 142 7.92 -5.33 -20.06
N PRO A 143 6.80 -4.72 -20.52
CA PRO A 143 6.84 -3.71 -21.57
C PRO A 143 7.77 -2.52 -21.25
N TRP A 144 7.76 -2.05 -20.01
CA TRP A 144 8.61 -0.96 -19.55
C TRP A 144 10.10 -1.32 -19.40
N GLY A 145 10.44 -2.62 -19.44
CA GLY A 145 11.81 -3.09 -19.18
C GLY A 145 12.89 -2.34 -19.93
N PRO A 146 12.81 -2.22 -21.27
CA PRO A 146 13.84 -1.49 -22.04
C PRO A 146 13.99 -0.02 -21.63
N ALA A 147 12.87 0.69 -21.42
CA ALA A 147 12.89 2.10 -21.02
C ALA A 147 13.46 2.29 -19.60
N VAL A 148 13.09 1.40 -18.68
CA VAL A 148 13.61 1.41 -17.30
C VAL A 148 15.10 1.10 -17.25
N ILE A 149 15.57 0.11 -18.00
CA ILE A 149 17.00 -0.24 -18.11
C ILE A 149 17.78 0.96 -18.66
N ALA A 150 17.27 1.62 -19.71
CA ALA A 150 17.91 2.80 -20.30
C ALA A 150 17.92 3.98 -19.29
N ALA A 151 16.82 4.23 -18.58
CA ALA A 151 16.73 5.28 -17.56
C ALA A 151 17.71 5.06 -16.40
N LEU A 152 17.94 3.80 -16.00
CA LEU A 152 18.91 3.43 -14.97
C LEU A 152 20.37 3.43 -15.48
N GLY A 153 20.62 3.73 -16.77
CA GLY A 153 21.96 3.74 -17.35
C GLY A 153 22.64 2.37 -17.40
N LEU A 154 21.87 1.29 -17.50
CA LEU A 154 22.39 -0.08 -17.46
C LEU A 154 22.76 -0.55 -18.87
N GLU A 155 24.05 -0.70 -19.17
CA GLU A 155 24.53 -1.15 -20.47
C GLU A 155 24.51 -2.67 -20.66
N ALA A 156 24.59 -3.43 -19.57
CA ALA A 156 24.56 -4.88 -19.58
C ALA A 156 23.85 -5.42 -18.34
N ALA A 157 23.39 -6.68 -18.41
CA ALA A 157 22.86 -7.42 -17.27
C ALA A 157 23.96 -7.60 -16.22
N GLY A 158 24.12 -6.60 -15.36
CA GLY A 158 25.14 -6.58 -14.33
C GLY A 158 24.77 -7.46 -13.15
N GLY A 159 25.61 -8.45 -12.86
CA GLY A 159 25.58 -9.25 -11.65
C GLY A 159 24.77 -10.55 -11.74
N HIS A 160 25.10 -11.46 -10.83
CA HIS A 160 24.38 -12.73 -10.67
C HIS A 160 23.11 -12.54 -9.82
N GLY A 161 22.06 -13.33 -10.11
CA GLY A 161 20.80 -13.36 -9.36
C GLY A 161 19.68 -12.52 -9.96
N SER A 162 18.45 -12.76 -9.48
CA SER A 162 17.23 -12.10 -9.97
C SER A 162 16.94 -10.75 -9.30
N GLY A 163 17.58 -10.46 -8.17
CA GLY A 163 17.25 -9.34 -7.30
C GLY A 163 15.93 -9.49 -6.51
N LEU A 164 15.24 -10.63 -6.69
CA LEU A 164 13.97 -10.93 -6.01
C LEU A 164 14.16 -11.46 -4.59
N ASP A 165 15.36 -11.71 -4.15
CA ASP A 165 15.79 -12.25 -2.86
C ASP A 165 15.62 -11.21 -1.71
N VAL A 166 14.43 -10.60 -1.62
CA VAL A 166 14.14 -9.50 -0.69
C VAL A 166 14.27 -9.91 0.78
N TRP A 167 13.98 -11.17 1.10
CA TRP A 167 14.07 -11.74 2.45
C TRP A 167 15.49 -11.69 3.02
N GLN A 168 16.53 -11.71 2.19
CA GLN A 168 17.93 -11.67 2.66
C GLN A 168 18.34 -10.34 3.31
N LYS A 169 17.59 -9.27 3.10
CA LYS A 169 17.85 -7.95 3.69
C LYS A 169 16.91 -7.60 4.83
N LEU A 170 15.92 -8.44 5.10
CA LEU A 170 15.07 -8.23 6.25
C LEU A 170 15.89 -8.57 7.50
N PRO A 171 15.73 -7.82 8.60
CA PRO A 171 16.38 -8.16 9.84
C PRO A 171 15.98 -9.58 10.23
N GLU A 172 16.97 -10.39 10.63
CA GLU A 172 16.68 -11.69 11.22
C GLU A 172 15.82 -11.49 12.47
N TRP A 173 14.86 -12.40 12.64
CA TRP A 173 14.07 -12.42 13.83
C TRP A 173 15.01 -12.68 15.02
N GLN A 174 14.91 -11.86 16.06
CA GLN A 174 15.69 -12.01 17.28
C GLN A 174 14.74 -12.31 18.44
N ASP A 175 15.09 -13.31 19.23
CA ASP A 175 14.47 -13.51 20.53
C ASP A 175 14.84 -12.35 21.44
N TYR A 176 13.88 -11.53 21.76
CA TYR A 176 14.04 -10.52 22.81
C TYR A 176 13.62 -11.13 24.14
N ALA A 177 14.34 -10.78 25.19
CA ALA A 177 13.85 -11.05 26.55
C ALA A 177 12.43 -10.49 26.68
N PRO A 178 11.47 -11.25 27.28
CA PRO A 178 10.12 -10.73 27.47
C PRO A 178 10.20 -9.39 28.23
N PRO A 179 9.41 -8.39 27.84
CA PRO A 179 9.38 -7.13 28.55
C PRO A 179 8.97 -7.38 30.02
N PRO A 180 9.42 -6.55 30.95
CA PRO A 180 8.99 -6.67 32.33
C PRO A 180 7.47 -6.60 32.42
N PRO A 181 6.86 -7.28 33.39
CA PRO A 181 5.41 -7.21 33.56
C PRO A 181 4.96 -5.76 33.77
N PRO A 182 3.82 -5.35 33.21
CA PRO A 182 3.30 -4.01 33.40
C PRO A 182 2.99 -3.74 34.88
N GLY A 183 2.93 -2.46 35.25
CA GLY A 183 2.43 -2.04 36.54
C GLY A 183 0.94 -2.40 36.74
N SER A 184 0.42 -2.16 37.92
CA SER A 184 -0.95 -2.46 38.30
C SER A 184 -1.73 -1.25 38.84
N GLU A 185 -1.28 -0.03 38.54
CA GLU A 185 -1.97 1.17 38.96
C GLU A 185 -3.34 1.28 38.27
N PRO A 186 -4.44 1.47 39.03
CA PRO A 186 -5.78 1.56 38.49
C PRO A 186 -5.99 2.85 37.69
N VAL A 187 -7.06 2.84 36.88
CA VAL A 187 -7.61 4.05 36.27
C VAL A 187 -8.94 4.36 36.94
N GLU A 188 -9.00 5.50 37.61
CA GLU A 188 -10.21 5.94 38.28
C GLU A 188 -11.28 6.44 37.27
N PRO A 189 -12.58 6.19 37.53
CA PRO A 189 -13.64 6.63 36.62
C PRO A 189 -13.61 8.13 36.26
N GLY A 190 -13.24 8.98 37.22
CA GLY A 190 -13.11 10.42 37.00
C GLY A 190 -11.95 10.77 36.08
N GLU A 191 -10.85 10.02 36.10
CA GLU A 191 -9.72 10.18 35.19
C GLU A 191 -10.08 9.77 33.77
N ALA A 192 -10.80 8.65 33.61
CA ALA A 192 -11.30 8.19 32.33
C ALA A 192 -12.21 9.25 31.65
N ARG A 193 -13.08 9.91 32.42
CA ARG A 193 -13.93 11.00 31.93
C ARG A 193 -13.11 12.23 31.51
N ARG A 194 -12.10 12.62 32.29
CA ARG A 194 -11.22 13.75 31.91
C ARG A 194 -10.45 13.44 30.63
N ARG A 195 -9.85 12.27 30.53
CA ARG A 195 -9.14 11.84 29.31
C ARG A 195 -10.07 11.81 28.10
N LEU A 196 -11.30 11.33 28.26
CA LEU A 196 -12.31 11.36 27.19
C LEU A 196 -12.60 12.79 26.74
N ALA A 197 -12.76 13.74 27.66
CA ALA A 197 -12.99 15.13 27.35
C ALA A 197 -11.79 15.76 26.59
N GLU A 198 -10.56 15.45 27.01
CA GLU A 198 -9.34 15.87 26.33
C GLU A 198 -9.30 15.34 24.86
N LEU A 199 -9.64 14.07 24.64
CA LEU A 199 -9.66 13.46 23.32
C LEU A 199 -10.78 14.02 22.42
N LEU A 200 -11.90 14.41 22.98
CA LEU A 200 -13.00 15.03 22.25
C LEU A 200 -12.66 16.47 21.82
N GLY A 201 -11.86 17.17 22.62
CA GLY A 201 -11.45 18.55 22.36
C GLY A 201 -12.48 19.60 22.80
N GLU A 202 -12.05 20.85 22.75
CA GLU A 202 -12.90 21.99 23.12
C GLU A 202 -14.10 22.15 22.18
N GLY A 203 -15.28 22.42 22.73
CA GLY A 203 -16.52 22.62 21.97
C GLY A 203 -17.23 21.33 21.52
N ALA A 204 -16.74 20.16 21.89
CA ALA A 204 -17.42 18.92 21.61
C ALA A 204 -18.78 18.84 22.36
N GLU A 205 -19.78 18.26 21.69
CA GLU A 205 -21.10 18.02 22.28
C GLU A 205 -20.98 17.10 23.51
N ALA A 206 -21.51 17.54 24.64
CA ALA A 206 -21.53 16.74 25.84
C ALA A 206 -22.47 15.52 25.68
N ARG A 207 -21.93 14.32 25.79
CA ARG A 207 -22.68 13.06 25.71
C ARG A 207 -22.55 12.28 27.03
N PRO A 208 -23.48 12.47 27.97
CA PRO A 208 -23.42 11.83 29.29
C PRO A 208 -23.24 10.31 29.22
N GLN A 209 -23.93 9.65 28.28
CA GLN A 209 -23.84 8.18 28.10
C GLN A 209 -22.42 7.75 27.69
N GLN A 210 -21.70 8.56 26.91
CA GLN A 210 -20.31 8.25 26.53
C GLN A 210 -19.36 8.37 27.74
N ALA A 211 -19.58 9.39 28.58
CA ALA A 211 -18.81 9.57 29.81
C ALA A 211 -19.08 8.45 30.83
N ASP A 212 -20.36 8.04 30.96
CA ASP A 212 -20.75 6.91 31.81
C ASP A 212 -20.15 5.59 31.31
N TYR A 213 -20.14 5.37 29.97
CA TYR A 213 -19.51 4.23 29.35
C TYR A 213 -17.99 4.20 29.64
N ALA A 214 -17.28 5.31 29.49
CA ALA A 214 -15.85 5.39 29.80
C ALA A 214 -15.58 5.08 31.28
N SER A 215 -16.46 5.55 32.17
CA SER A 215 -16.37 5.27 33.61
C SER A 215 -16.56 3.80 33.92
N ALA A 216 -17.55 3.16 33.29
CA ALA A 216 -17.80 1.73 33.47
C ALA A 216 -16.63 0.88 32.98
N VAL A 217 -16.07 1.22 31.79
CA VAL A 217 -14.93 0.51 31.23
C VAL A 217 -13.66 0.69 32.06
N ALA A 218 -13.48 1.79 32.77
CA ALA A 218 -12.33 2.01 33.66
C ALA A 218 -12.19 0.89 34.73
N ALA A 219 -13.29 0.26 35.14
CA ALA A 219 -13.25 -0.89 36.07
C ALA A 219 -12.45 -2.09 35.54
N ALA A 220 -12.31 -2.25 34.21
CA ALA A 220 -11.48 -3.29 33.59
C ALA A 220 -9.98 -3.11 33.87
N PHE A 221 -9.56 -1.90 34.25
CA PHE A 221 -8.19 -1.49 34.52
C PHE A 221 -7.88 -1.38 36.02
N ALA A 222 -8.77 -1.92 36.87
CA ALA A 222 -8.48 -2.06 38.29
C ALA A 222 -7.49 -3.22 38.54
N PRO A 223 -6.72 -3.20 39.64
CA PRO A 223 -5.86 -4.32 40.00
C PRO A 223 -6.67 -5.62 40.15
N ARG A 224 -6.06 -6.74 39.75
CA ARG A 224 -6.70 -8.05 39.93
C ARG A 224 -6.88 -8.37 41.42
N LEU A 225 -8.02 -8.90 41.79
CA LEU A 225 -8.31 -9.27 43.15
C LEU A 225 -7.53 -10.52 43.59
N ARG A 226 -7.23 -11.41 42.63
CA ARG A 226 -6.45 -12.64 42.85
C ARG A 226 -5.50 -12.86 41.67
N GLU A 227 -4.32 -13.37 41.99
CA GLU A 227 -3.36 -13.75 40.95
C GLU A 227 -3.94 -14.88 40.06
N GLY A 228 -3.78 -14.74 38.73
CA GLY A 228 -4.28 -15.73 37.76
C GLY A 228 -5.78 -15.62 37.44
N GLU A 229 -6.58 -14.86 38.19
CA GLU A 229 -7.99 -14.66 37.87
C GLU A 229 -8.17 -13.46 36.93
N PRO A 230 -8.81 -13.64 35.75
CA PRO A 230 -9.11 -12.51 34.86
C PRO A 230 -10.27 -11.69 35.42
N GLN A 231 -10.20 -10.37 35.23
CA GLN A 231 -11.30 -9.45 35.54
C GLN A 231 -12.06 -9.13 34.27
N PHE A 232 -13.38 -9.32 34.30
CA PHE A 232 -14.25 -9.06 33.16
C PHE A 232 -15.17 -7.89 33.43
N VAL A 233 -15.31 -7.00 32.48
CA VAL A 233 -16.30 -5.92 32.46
C VAL A 233 -17.13 -6.04 31.19
N LEU A 234 -18.43 -6.19 31.33
CA LEU A 234 -19.39 -6.17 30.23
C LEU A 234 -20.04 -4.79 30.20
N ALA A 235 -19.78 -4.01 29.17
CA ALA A 235 -20.33 -2.68 29.01
C ALA A 235 -21.07 -2.57 27.67
N GLU A 236 -22.40 -2.42 27.74
CA GLU A 236 -23.25 -2.23 26.57
C GLU A 236 -23.58 -0.74 26.38
N ALA A 237 -23.51 -0.26 25.16
CA ALA A 237 -23.96 1.08 24.80
C ALA A 237 -24.55 1.06 23.39
N GLY A 238 -25.58 1.87 23.14
CA GLY A 238 -26.26 2.00 21.86
C GLY A 238 -25.33 2.43 20.71
N THR A 239 -25.83 2.35 19.48
CA THR A 239 -25.12 2.87 18.31
C THR A 239 -25.02 4.41 18.39
N GLY A 240 -23.89 4.98 17.96
CA GLY A 240 -23.70 6.44 17.94
C GLY A 240 -23.24 7.06 19.26
N VAL A 241 -23.20 6.33 20.37
CA VAL A 241 -22.75 6.83 21.69
C VAL A 241 -21.25 7.23 21.69
N GLY A 242 -20.45 6.77 20.74
CA GLY A 242 -19.02 7.05 20.71
C GLY A 242 -18.17 6.09 21.54
N LYS A 243 -18.56 4.81 21.55
CA LYS A 243 -17.87 3.73 22.31
C LYS A 243 -16.37 3.70 22.10
N THR A 244 -15.92 3.96 20.88
CA THR A 244 -14.49 3.85 20.51
C THR A 244 -13.62 4.74 21.39
N LEU A 245 -13.89 6.03 21.48
CA LEU A 245 -13.17 6.92 22.40
C LEU A 245 -13.46 6.60 23.88
N GLY A 246 -14.67 6.10 24.16
CA GLY A 246 -15.06 5.72 25.52
C GLY A 246 -14.20 4.61 26.13
N TYR A 247 -13.73 3.63 25.34
CA TYR A 247 -12.78 2.62 25.84
C TYR A 247 -11.30 2.99 25.60
N ILE A 248 -10.99 3.79 24.56
CA ILE A 248 -9.61 4.27 24.33
C ILE A 248 -9.16 5.17 25.50
N ALA A 249 -10.05 5.98 26.06
CA ALA A 249 -9.69 6.90 27.14
C ALA A 249 -9.10 6.18 28.35
N PRO A 250 -9.78 5.24 29.03
CA PRO A 250 -9.18 4.52 30.16
C PRO A 250 -8.03 3.61 29.73
N ALA A 251 -8.09 2.97 28.54
CA ALA A 251 -7.05 2.10 28.04
C ALA A 251 -5.71 2.85 27.84
N SER A 252 -5.77 4.06 27.27
CA SER A 252 -4.58 4.88 27.07
C SER A 252 -3.93 5.33 28.38
N LEU A 253 -4.73 5.72 29.38
CA LEU A 253 -4.24 6.08 30.71
C LEU A 253 -3.54 4.92 31.37
N TRP A 254 -4.16 3.73 31.32
CA TRP A 254 -3.57 2.54 31.93
C TRP A 254 -2.25 2.16 31.25
N ALA A 255 -2.22 2.16 29.90
CA ALA A 255 -1.03 1.84 29.13
C ALA A 255 0.13 2.81 29.43
N GLU A 256 -0.15 4.12 29.49
CA GLU A 256 0.85 5.16 29.80
C GLU A 256 1.39 5.04 31.23
N ARG A 257 0.52 4.77 32.18
CA ARG A 257 0.85 4.71 33.63
C ARG A 257 1.64 3.46 34.00
N ASN A 258 1.29 2.34 33.38
CA ASN A 258 1.82 1.04 33.74
C ASN A 258 2.89 0.50 32.77
N ASP A 259 3.27 1.27 31.76
CA ASP A 259 4.10 0.81 30.64
C ASP A 259 3.60 -0.51 30.06
N GLY A 260 2.28 -0.63 29.94
CA GLY A 260 1.57 -1.86 29.61
C GLY A 260 0.95 -1.83 28.22
N THR A 261 0.84 -2.99 27.59
CA THR A 261 0.20 -3.16 26.30
C THR A 261 -1.29 -3.44 26.46
N VAL A 262 -2.14 -2.67 25.75
CA VAL A 262 -3.58 -2.92 25.67
C VAL A 262 -3.93 -3.48 24.31
N TRP A 263 -4.63 -4.61 24.28
CA TRP A 263 -5.12 -5.25 23.07
C TRP A 263 -6.58 -4.89 22.83
N ILE A 264 -6.84 -4.28 21.66
CA ILE A 264 -8.19 -3.95 21.20
C ILE A 264 -8.53 -4.85 20.03
N SER A 265 -9.43 -5.82 20.27
CA SER A 265 -9.90 -6.71 19.20
C SER A 265 -11.19 -6.20 18.59
N THR A 266 -11.31 -6.28 17.27
CA THR A 266 -12.48 -5.87 16.51
C THR A 266 -12.79 -6.86 15.39
N TYR A 267 -14.08 -7.00 15.05
CA TYR A 267 -14.53 -8.02 14.10
C TYR A 267 -14.36 -7.62 12.63
N THR A 268 -14.39 -6.32 12.30
CA THR A 268 -14.36 -5.86 10.90
C THR A 268 -13.21 -4.93 10.60
N ARG A 269 -12.76 -4.93 9.33
CA ARG A 269 -11.74 -3.99 8.84
C ARG A 269 -12.16 -2.52 8.99
N ASN A 270 -13.45 -2.23 8.80
CA ASN A 270 -13.97 -0.88 8.97
C ASN A 270 -13.81 -0.37 10.41
N LEU A 271 -14.06 -1.25 11.39
CA LEU A 271 -13.84 -0.92 12.79
C LEU A 271 -12.35 -0.75 13.11
N GLN A 272 -11.46 -1.54 12.49
CA GLN A 272 -10.01 -1.32 12.62
C GLN A 272 -9.62 0.07 12.11
N HIS A 273 -10.09 0.47 10.93
CA HIS A 273 -9.84 1.81 10.38
C HIS A 273 -10.42 2.92 11.26
N GLN A 274 -11.62 2.71 11.82
CA GLN A 274 -12.22 3.66 12.73
C GLN A 274 -11.38 3.83 14.00
N ILE A 275 -10.95 2.73 14.62
CA ILE A 275 -10.09 2.76 15.80
C ILE A 275 -8.77 3.45 15.47
N ASP A 276 -8.15 3.12 14.34
CA ASP A 276 -6.90 3.73 13.89
C ASP A 276 -7.05 5.25 13.70
N GLY A 277 -8.16 5.70 13.11
CA GLY A 277 -8.48 7.12 12.96
C GLY A 277 -8.69 7.84 14.30
N GLU A 278 -9.34 7.19 15.27
CA GLU A 278 -9.51 7.80 16.61
C GLU A 278 -8.19 7.86 17.40
N LEU A 279 -7.25 6.96 17.14
CA LEU A 279 -5.91 7.01 17.72
C LEU A 279 -5.07 8.20 17.20
N ASP A 280 -5.43 8.83 16.07
CA ASP A 280 -4.81 10.08 15.61
C ASP A 280 -5.08 11.25 16.58
N ARG A 281 -6.18 11.21 17.33
CA ARG A 281 -6.48 12.20 18.38
C ARG A 281 -5.56 12.04 19.59
N LEU A 282 -5.24 10.79 19.93
CA LEU A 282 -4.33 10.47 21.03
C LEU A 282 -2.87 10.73 20.65
N TYR A 283 -2.51 10.40 19.41
CA TYR A 283 -1.16 10.53 18.86
C TYR A 283 -1.16 11.35 17.57
N PRO A 284 -1.19 12.70 17.66
CA PRO A 284 -1.35 13.56 16.49
C PRO A 284 -0.19 13.50 15.48
N THR A 285 0.99 13.08 15.93
CA THR A 285 2.13 12.92 15.03
C THR A 285 2.29 11.47 14.59
N ARG A 286 2.50 11.27 13.28
CA ARG A 286 2.68 9.93 12.70
C ARG A 286 3.80 9.13 13.35
N ALA A 287 4.90 9.81 13.71
CA ALA A 287 6.04 9.17 14.36
C ALA A 287 5.65 8.60 15.74
N ARG A 288 4.97 9.41 16.56
CA ARG A 288 4.51 8.99 17.88
C ARG A 288 3.48 7.88 17.83
N LYS A 289 2.54 7.97 16.86
CA LYS A 289 1.54 6.92 16.64
C LYS A 289 2.23 5.59 16.27
N ALA A 290 3.18 5.62 15.34
CA ALA A 290 3.90 4.41 14.92
C ALA A 290 4.74 3.78 16.05
N GLU A 291 5.22 4.59 17.02
CA GLU A 291 5.92 4.11 18.20
C GLU A 291 4.96 3.44 19.22
N LYS A 292 3.74 3.96 19.35
CA LYS A 292 2.80 3.60 20.42
C LYS A 292 1.70 2.64 19.99
N THR A 293 1.46 2.48 18.68
CA THR A 293 0.35 1.67 18.19
C THR A 293 0.80 0.74 17.06
N VAL A 294 0.25 -0.47 17.04
CA VAL A 294 0.43 -1.41 15.95
C VAL A 294 -0.91 -2.05 15.60
N ILE A 295 -1.21 -2.12 14.31
CA ILE A 295 -2.38 -2.87 13.82
C ILE A 295 -1.90 -4.27 13.46
N ARG A 296 -2.51 -5.28 14.10
CA ARG A 296 -2.29 -6.69 13.75
C ARG A 296 -3.53 -7.26 13.09
N LYS A 297 -3.33 -7.95 11.98
CA LYS A 297 -4.36 -8.67 11.23
C LYS A 297 -4.05 -10.16 11.26
N GLY A 298 -4.99 -10.99 10.80
CA GLY A 298 -4.71 -12.39 10.57
C GLY A 298 -3.56 -12.56 9.57
N ARG A 299 -2.73 -13.56 9.76
CA ARG A 299 -1.54 -13.83 8.92
C ARG A 299 -1.83 -13.95 7.43
N GLU A 300 -3.05 -14.37 7.08
CA GLU A 300 -3.52 -14.46 5.70
C GLU A 300 -3.61 -13.10 4.97
N ASN A 301 -3.41 -12.00 5.68
CA ASN A 301 -3.32 -10.67 5.10
C ASN A 301 -1.88 -10.26 4.75
N TYR A 302 -0.88 -10.96 5.28
CA TYR A 302 0.52 -10.59 5.11
C TYR A 302 1.21 -11.40 4.01
N LEU A 303 2.23 -10.79 3.39
CA LEU A 303 3.12 -11.47 2.47
C LEU A 303 3.84 -12.61 3.18
N CYS A 304 3.66 -13.83 2.68
CA CYS A 304 4.46 -14.99 3.11
C CYS A 304 5.77 -15.01 2.33
N LEU A 305 6.88 -14.79 3.00
CA LEU A 305 8.20 -14.79 2.37
C LEU A 305 8.57 -16.15 1.81
N LEU A 306 8.14 -17.26 2.43
CA LEU A 306 8.33 -18.60 1.90
C LEU A 306 7.61 -18.80 0.57
N ASN A 307 6.31 -18.46 0.51
CA ASN A 307 5.53 -18.56 -0.74
C ASN A 307 6.12 -17.66 -1.83
N TYR A 308 6.61 -16.47 -1.45
CA TYR A 308 7.26 -15.58 -2.38
C TYR A 308 8.60 -16.14 -2.89
N GLU A 309 9.42 -16.71 -2.02
CA GLU A 309 10.68 -17.36 -2.38
C GLU A 309 10.45 -18.52 -3.34
N GLU A 310 9.47 -19.39 -3.04
CA GLU A 310 9.09 -20.52 -3.93
C GLU A 310 8.64 -20.01 -5.31
N ALA A 311 7.81 -18.95 -5.35
CA ALA A 311 7.38 -18.33 -6.60
C ALA A 311 8.57 -17.76 -7.38
N ALA A 312 9.51 -17.10 -6.71
CA ALA A 312 10.71 -16.53 -7.31
C ALA A 312 11.65 -17.61 -7.88
N ARG A 313 11.81 -18.75 -7.19
CA ARG A 313 12.55 -19.92 -7.70
C ARG A 313 11.86 -20.54 -8.92
N GLY A 314 10.54 -20.50 -8.96
CA GLY A 314 9.73 -20.99 -10.08
C GLY A 314 9.80 -20.17 -11.37
N LEU A 315 10.49 -19.01 -11.41
CA LEU A 315 10.57 -18.15 -12.59
C LEU A 315 11.26 -18.81 -13.80
N GLN A 316 12.13 -19.77 -13.59
CA GLN A 316 12.77 -20.51 -14.70
C GLN A 316 11.75 -21.23 -15.57
N THR A 317 10.66 -21.73 -14.97
CA THR A 317 9.57 -22.42 -15.67
C THR A 317 8.39 -21.52 -16.00
N ARG A 318 8.27 -20.36 -15.32
CA ARG A 318 7.18 -19.41 -15.47
C ARG A 318 7.69 -17.97 -15.63
N PRO A 319 8.43 -17.65 -16.70
CA PRO A 319 9.03 -16.32 -16.88
C PRO A 319 8.00 -15.18 -16.95
N ALA A 320 6.76 -15.48 -17.34
CA ALA A 320 5.65 -14.51 -17.36
C ALA A 320 5.29 -13.95 -15.96
N ASP A 321 5.69 -14.62 -14.87
CA ASP A 321 5.46 -14.13 -13.51
C ASP A 321 6.49 -13.08 -13.05
N ALA A 322 7.54 -12.84 -13.85
CA ALA A 322 8.64 -11.95 -13.48
C ALA A 322 8.19 -10.51 -13.19
N THR A 323 7.24 -9.97 -13.99
CA THR A 323 6.68 -8.63 -13.76
C THR A 323 5.96 -8.57 -12.42
N ALA A 324 5.07 -9.50 -12.15
CA ALA A 324 4.31 -9.54 -10.90
C ALA A 324 5.23 -9.68 -9.68
N LEU A 325 6.18 -10.61 -9.73
CA LEU A 325 7.12 -10.85 -8.63
C LEU A 325 8.10 -9.70 -8.46
N GLY A 326 8.54 -9.04 -9.54
CA GLY A 326 9.38 -7.84 -9.48
C GLY A 326 8.66 -6.67 -8.81
N LEU A 327 7.38 -6.44 -9.11
CA LEU A 327 6.58 -5.40 -8.47
C LEU A 327 6.35 -5.71 -6.98
N VAL A 328 6.09 -6.98 -6.64
CA VAL A 328 5.99 -7.41 -5.23
C VAL A 328 7.34 -7.26 -4.52
N ALA A 329 8.47 -7.56 -5.15
CA ALA A 329 9.81 -7.34 -4.58
C ALA A 329 10.06 -5.86 -4.26
N ARG A 330 9.68 -4.98 -5.21
CA ARG A 330 9.79 -3.53 -5.01
C ARG A 330 8.96 -3.08 -3.82
N TRP A 331 7.69 -3.53 -3.75
CA TRP A 331 6.82 -3.23 -2.63
C TRP A 331 7.35 -3.80 -1.31
N ALA A 332 7.72 -5.08 -1.26
CA ALA A 332 8.23 -5.74 -0.06
C ALA A 332 9.49 -5.06 0.52
N SER A 333 10.31 -4.44 -0.35
CA SER A 333 11.48 -3.67 0.08
C SER A 333 11.16 -2.28 0.65
N ALA A 334 9.93 -1.80 0.52
CA ALA A 334 9.51 -0.44 0.88
C ALA A 334 8.30 -0.38 1.81
N THR A 335 7.55 -1.49 1.93
CA THR A 335 6.38 -1.59 2.81
C THR A 335 6.76 -1.38 4.28
N ARG A 336 5.80 -0.89 5.06
CA ARG A 336 5.93 -0.69 6.50
C ARG A 336 5.14 -1.70 7.31
N ASP A 337 4.14 -2.31 6.71
CA ASP A 337 3.19 -3.19 7.40
C ASP A 337 3.18 -4.62 6.83
N GLY A 338 3.70 -4.85 5.62
CA GLY A 338 3.71 -6.16 4.97
C GLY A 338 2.33 -6.69 4.59
N ASP A 339 1.27 -5.87 4.69
CA ASP A 339 -0.12 -6.25 4.44
C ASP A 339 -0.42 -6.24 2.93
N ILE A 340 -0.36 -7.42 2.30
CA ILE A 340 -0.63 -7.60 0.86
C ILE A 340 -2.14 -7.56 0.52
N ALA A 341 -3.01 -7.58 1.53
CA ALA A 341 -4.46 -7.49 1.36
C ALA A 341 -5.03 -6.08 1.64
N GLY A 342 -4.18 -5.12 1.95
CA GLY A 342 -4.54 -3.75 2.28
C GLY A 342 -3.30 -2.93 2.66
N GLY A 343 -3.41 -2.07 3.67
CA GLY A 343 -2.27 -1.27 4.12
C GLY A 343 -1.70 -0.38 3.02
N ASP A 344 -0.39 -0.43 2.84
CA ASP A 344 0.31 0.28 1.77
C ASP A 344 0.44 -0.52 0.45
N PHE A 345 -0.24 -1.69 0.34
CA PHE A 345 -0.38 -2.44 -0.91
C PHE A 345 -1.60 -1.93 -1.69
N PRO A 346 -1.43 -1.21 -2.80
CA PRO A 346 -2.55 -0.61 -3.52
C PRO A 346 -3.49 -1.68 -4.12
N GLY A 347 -4.81 -1.50 -3.97
CA GLY A 347 -5.79 -2.43 -4.52
C GLY A 347 -5.68 -2.62 -6.05
N TRP A 348 -5.32 -1.57 -6.79
CA TRP A 348 -5.07 -1.67 -8.23
C TRP A 348 -3.86 -2.54 -8.59
N LEU A 349 -2.90 -2.71 -7.68
CA LEU A 349 -1.77 -3.62 -7.90
C LEU A 349 -2.24 -5.09 -7.87
N VAL A 350 -3.26 -5.41 -7.06
CA VAL A 350 -3.91 -6.73 -7.09
C VAL A 350 -4.54 -7.01 -8.47
N ASP A 351 -5.15 -6.00 -9.09
CA ASP A 351 -5.76 -6.15 -10.41
C ASP A 351 -4.69 -6.38 -11.51
N LEU A 352 -3.54 -5.72 -11.40
CA LEU A 352 -2.43 -5.86 -12.35
C LEU A 352 -1.75 -7.23 -12.27
N ILE A 353 -1.35 -7.65 -11.07
CA ILE A 353 -0.64 -8.91 -10.86
C ILE A 353 -1.55 -10.14 -10.86
N GLY A 354 -2.84 -9.92 -10.64
CA GLY A 354 -3.88 -10.95 -10.59
C GLY A 354 -4.19 -11.42 -9.16
N ARG A 355 -5.47 -11.44 -8.83
CA ARG A 355 -5.97 -11.79 -7.49
C ARG A 355 -5.49 -13.15 -6.99
N ASN A 356 -5.52 -14.16 -7.83
CA ASN A 356 -5.09 -15.52 -7.43
C ASN A 356 -3.59 -15.57 -7.11
N ARG A 357 -2.75 -14.83 -7.83
CA ARG A 357 -1.32 -14.71 -7.50
C ARG A 357 -1.12 -14.00 -6.18
N THR A 358 -1.78 -12.87 -5.97
CA THR A 358 -1.71 -12.13 -4.70
C THR A 358 -2.09 -13.02 -3.52
N LEU A 359 -3.21 -13.75 -3.63
CA LEU A 359 -3.66 -14.68 -2.59
C LEU A 359 -2.69 -15.86 -2.39
N GLY A 360 -2.01 -16.31 -3.45
CA GLY A 360 -0.99 -17.36 -3.38
C GLY A 360 0.28 -16.91 -2.65
N LEU A 361 0.54 -15.62 -2.59
CA LEU A 361 1.69 -15.05 -1.87
C LEU A 361 1.39 -14.74 -0.39
N ALA A 362 0.12 -14.83 0.04
CA ALA A 362 -0.26 -14.61 1.43
C ALA A 362 -0.02 -15.86 2.31
N ASP A 363 0.20 -15.65 3.60
CA ASP A 363 0.38 -16.76 4.56
C ASP A 363 -0.97 -17.37 4.97
N ARG A 364 -1.50 -18.22 4.14
CA ARG A 364 -2.79 -18.89 4.38
C ARG A 364 -2.70 -20.14 5.23
N ARG A 365 -1.52 -20.78 5.29
CA ARG A 365 -1.33 -22.07 5.95
C ARG A 365 -0.61 -21.97 7.29
N GLY A 366 0.13 -20.88 7.53
CA GLY A 366 0.94 -20.71 8.72
C GLY A 366 2.21 -21.54 8.73
N GLU A 367 2.69 -21.87 7.55
CA GLU A 367 3.92 -22.69 7.35
C GLU A 367 5.14 -21.82 7.07
N CYS A 368 4.99 -20.49 7.16
CA CYS A 368 6.07 -19.56 6.85
C CYS A 368 7.19 -19.68 7.89
N ILE A 369 8.36 -20.16 7.47
CA ILE A 369 9.56 -20.28 8.33
C ILE A 369 10.13 -18.92 8.77
N TYR A 370 9.71 -17.84 8.14
CA TYR A 370 10.09 -16.46 8.48
C TYR A 370 9.09 -15.78 9.43
N SER A 371 7.98 -16.45 9.78
CA SER A 371 7.02 -15.98 10.78
C SER A 371 7.18 -16.79 12.04
N ALA A 372 8.03 -16.37 12.93
CA ALA A 372 8.10 -16.94 14.27
C ALA A 372 7.24 -16.12 15.24
#